data_5b36ac47868b79b57b0c9e4c009fc562
#
_entry.id   5b36ac47868b79b57b0c9e4c009fc562
#
_cell.length_a   1.000
_cell.length_b   1.000
_cell.length_c   1.000
_cell.angle_alpha   90.00
_cell.angle_beta   90.00
_cell.angle_gamma   90.00
#
_symmetry.space_group_name_H-M   'P 1'
#
loop_
_entity.id
_entity.type
_entity.pdbx_description
1 polymer ?
#
loop_
_entity_poly.entity_id
_entity_poly.type
_entity_poly.pdbx_seq_one_letter_code
_entity_poly.pdbx_strand_id
1 'polypeptide(L)'
;MIRDEKLLLRRAARLFNVQTVHYDGLGQRVEPPPEALLSVLRMLGASAESMSDLASALRERRQLLWRMVIDPVTVAWDGAFPRIKLRLPAGLADRPPSYEIVLEGGAVLQGCCQNDDRAAPPQRRIEGINYLARRLTIPEKPPAGYHRLHLTIGNLAVENYLFVAPTQAYSQLEPPAKSWGLFCPLYALDSEKSWGAGDFSALGALVDFAGKLGAHAVATLPLFSAFLDEPFNPSPYAPVSRLFWNEFFLDVNRIAELKRCVAARSIIRSAGFQTEIDSLRAAPLVDYRRAMALKRKVLNELLRCLLRQPSERRAEFERFVATHPVAQDYAAFRAKTDGERKPWQRWEGASRDGTLRPGDYVEHIKQYHLYVQWQADEQMRVLGAKTNAGGPALYLDFPLGVNRDGYDVWRERSAFALDASGGAPPDNFFTKGQDWGFPPLDPEGLRRQGYRYFIHCVRHQLEHAKILRIDHVMGLHRLYWVPDGFAPNEGVYVRYPAEEFYAVLNLESHRHKAQIVGENLGT
;
A
#
# COMPACT_ATOMS: atom_id res chain seq x y z
N MET A 1 -24.54 28.98 -11.91
CA MET A 1 -24.16 27.84 -12.79
C MET A 1 -25.36 27.50 -13.67
N ILE A 2 -25.16 27.54 -14.97
CA ILE A 2 -26.22 27.27 -15.98
C ILE A 2 -26.65 25.79 -15.85
N ARG A 3 -27.92 25.47 -16.05
CA ARG A 3 -28.48 24.10 -15.93
C ARG A 3 -27.68 23.06 -16.75
N ASP A 4 -27.15 23.47 -17.89
CA ASP A 4 -26.34 22.63 -18.76
C ASP A 4 -24.96 22.30 -18.21
N GLU A 5 -24.28 23.24 -17.51
CA GLU A 5 -22.98 23.01 -16.87
C GLU A 5 -23.08 21.99 -15.74
N LYS A 6 -24.11 22.08 -14.90
CA LYS A 6 -24.37 21.09 -13.82
C LYS A 6 -24.61 19.69 -14.40
N LEU A 7 -25.29 19.60 -15.54
CA LEU A 7 -25.52 18.32 -16.22
C LEU A 7 -24.22 17.74 -16.80
N LEU A 8 -23.37 18.59 -17.41
CA LEU A 8 -22.07 18.19 -17.95
C LEU A 8 -21.14 17.70 -16.84
N LEU A 9 -21.07 18.44 -15.71
CA LEU A 9 -20.26 18.06 -14.54
C LEU A 9 -20.69 16.69 -13.99
N ARG A 10 -22.00 16.44 -13.82
CA ARG A 10 -22.52 15.16 -13.37
C ARG A 10 -22.20 14.02 -14.36
N ARG A 11 -22.23 14.29 -15.67
CA ARG A 11 -21.85 13.31 -16.70
C ARG A 11 -20.34 13.01 -16.66
N ALA A 12 -19.51 14.04 -16.49
CA ALA A 12 -18.07 13.87 -16.32
C ALA A 12 -17.76 13.03 -15.07
N ALA A 13 -18.31 13.41 -13.92
CA ALA A 13 -18.13 12.70 -12.68
C ALA A 13 -18.42 11.18 -12.80
N ARG A 14 -19.51 10.81 -13.46
CA ARG A 14 -19.86 9.39 -13.70
C ARG A 14 -18.80 8.66 -14.53
N LEU A 15 -18.21 9.29 -15.54
CA LEU A 15 -17.19 8.67 -16.40
C LEU A 15 -15.83 8.51 -15.69
N PHE A 16 -15.59 9.30 -14.66
CA PHE A 16 -14.39 9.23 -13.82
C PHE A 16 -14.63 8.51 -12.48
N ASN A 17 -15.78 7.82 -12.33
CA ASN A 17 -16.15 7.11 -11.10
C ASN A 17 -16.24 8.00 -9.85
N VAL A 18 -16.60 9.27 -10.02
CA VAL A 18 -16.78 10.26 -8.96
C VAL A 18 -18.24 10.36 -8.57
N GLN A 19 -18.53 10.35 -7.27
CA GLN A 19 -19.90 10.51 -6.75
C GLN A 19 -20.27 11.99 -6.69
N THR A 20 -21.41 12.34 -7.25
CA THR A 20 -21.96 13.70 -7.22
C THR A 20 -22.93 13.93 -6.07
N VAL A 21 -23.25 12.88 -5.32
CA VAL A 21 -24.11 12.89 -4.14
C VAL A 21 -23.64 11.79 -3.21
N HIS A 22 -23.58 12.08 -1.93
CA HIS A 22 -23.38 11.09 -0.89
C HIS A 22 -24.22 11.42 0.34
N TYR A 23 -24.24 10.55 1.31
CA TYR A 23 -24.77 10.80 2.64
C TYR A 23 -23.58 10.90 3.60
N ASP A 24 -23.61 11.89 4.48
CA ASP A 24 -22.61 12.03 5.56
C ASP A 24 -22.89 11.06 6.73
N GLY A 25 -22.04 11.10 7.76
CA GLY A 25 -22.21 10.26 8.95
C GLY A 25 -23.42 10.65 9.82
N LEU A 26 -24.07 11.78 9.52
CA LEU A 26 -25.34 12.23 10.14
C LEU A 26 -26.56 11.80 9.34
N GLY A 27 -26.38 11.11 8.20
CA GLY A 27 -27.43 10.71 7.29
C GLY A 27 -27.98 11.84 6.41
N GLN A 28 -27.30 12.99 6.36
CA GLN A 28 -27.69 14.12 5.52
C GLN A 28 -27.21 13.91 4.08
N ARG A 29 -28.08 14.25 3.13
CA ARG A 29 -27.74 14.19 1.70
C ARG A 29 -26.88 15.40 1.33
N VAL A 30 -25.66 15.13 0.88
CA VAL A 30 -24.67 16.16 0.52
C VAL A 30 -24.40 16.13 -0.98
N GLU A 31 -24.39 17.30 -1.62
CA GLU A 31 -23.86 17.50 -2.97
C GLU A 31 -22.52 18.27 -2.81
N PRO A 32 -21.38 17.67 -3.18
CA PRO A 32 -20.09 18.38 -3.10
C PRO A 32 -20.09 19.66 -3.94
N PRO A 33 -19.29 20.67 -3.56
CA PRO A 33 -19.13 21.88 -4.36
C PRO A 33 -18.67 21.55 -5.79
N PRO A 34 -19.16 22.25 -6.81
CA PRO A 34 -18.74 22.05 -8.19
C PRO A 34 -17.24 22.19 -8.41
N GLU A 35 -16.60 23.08 -7.69
CA GLU A 35 -15.16 23.35 -7.72
C GLU A 35 -14.35 22.16 -7.17
N ALA A 36 -14.81 21.54 -6.08
CA ALA A 36 -14.21 20.33 -5.52
C ALA A 36 -14.35 19.14 -6.49
N LEU A 37 -15.54 18.97 -7.11
CA LEU A 37 -15.74 17.97 -8.15
C LEU A 37 -14.80 18.20 -9.34
N LEU A 38 -14.66 19.41 -9.81
CA LEU A 38 -13.76 19.76 -10.93
C LEU A 38 -12.30 19.47 -10.57
N SER A 39 -11.87 19.80 -9.35
CA SER A 39 -10.52 19.52 -8.86
C SER A 39 -10.24 18.02 -8.86
N VAL A 40 -11.15 17.19 -8.34
CA VAL A 40 -11.01 15.72 -8.35
C VAL A 40 -10.99 15.17 -9.79
N LEU A 41 -11.82 15.71 -10.68
CA LEU A 41 -11.80 15.28 -12.09
C LEU A 41 -10.45 15.55 -12.77
N ARG A 42 -9.81 16.70 -12.48
CA ARG A 42 -8.46 17.02 -12.98
C ARG A 42 -7.41 16.02 -12.46
N MET A 43 -7.44 15.70 -11.18
CA MET A 43 -6.54 14.70 -10.59
C MET A 43 -6.69 13.32 -11.24
N LEU A 44 -7.90 12.96 -11.64
CA LEU A 44 -8.20 11.73 -12.36
C LEU A 44 -7.95 11.82 -13.89
N GLY A 45 -7.30 12.91 -14.34
CA GLY A 45 -6.86 13.09 -15.72
C GLY A 45 -7.87 13.74 -16.66
N ALA A 46 -8.88 14.47 -16.14
CA ALA A 46 -9.74 15.27 -16.99
C ALA A 46 -9.03 16.55 -17.44
N SER A 47 -8.99 16.81 -18.75
CA SER A 47 -8.47 18.05 -19.34
C SER A 47 -9.49 19.20 -19.17
N ALA A 48 -9.74 19.64 -17.93
CA ALA A 48 -10.73 20.67 -17.61
C ALA A 48 -10.22 21.61 -16.51
N GLU A 49 -9.81 22.80 -16.89
CA GLU A 49 -9.41 23.86 -15.94
C GLU A 49 -10.62 24.62 -15.40
N SER A 50 -11.71 24.64 -16.15
CA SER A 50 -12.95 25.36 -15.83
C SER A 50 -14.19 24.58 -16.24
N MET A 51 -15.36 25.04 -15.84
CA MET A 51 -16.66 24.44 -16.22
C MET A 51 -16.89 24.49 -17.74
N SER A 52 -16.33 25.47 -18.46
CA SER A 52 -16.43 25.57 -19.90
C SER A 52 -15.74 24.42 -20.65
N ASP A 53 -14.73 23.81 -20.05
CA ASP A 53 -13.91 22.76 -20.66
C ASP A 53 -14.57 21.35 -20.53
N LEU A 54 -15.58 21.21 -19.68
CA LEU A 54 -16.22 19.94 -19.39
C LEU A 54 -16.76 19.19 -20.63
N ALA A 55 -17.26 19.93 -21.62
CA ALA A 55 -17.75 19.32 -22.86
C ALA A 55 -16.61 18.64 -23.65
N SER A 56 -15.42 19.27 -23.69
CA SER A 56 -14.22 18.72 -24.32
C SER A 56 -13.68 17.53 -23.52
N ALA A 57 -13.50 17.71 -22.20
CA ALA A 57 -13.02 16.66 -21.30
C ALA A 57 -13.91 15.40 -21.34
N LEU A 58 -15.22 15.56 -21.38
CA LEU A 58 -16.17 14.47 -21.58
C LEU A 58 -15.96 13.72 -22.90
N ARG A 59 -15.72 14.45 -23.99
CA ARG A 59 -15.46 13.88 -25.30
C ARG A 59 -14.15 13.09 -25.28
N GLU A 60 -13.08 13.70 -24.79
CA GLU A 60 -11.75 13.08 -24.68
C GLU A 60 -11.79 11.80 -23.82
N ARG A 61 -12.45 11.86 -22.65
CA ARG A 61 -12.58 10.67 -21.79
C ARG A 61 -13.35 9.54 -22.48
N ARG A 62 -14.44 9.86 -23.20
CA ARG A 62 -15.17 8.86 -23.98
C ARG A 62 -14.32 8.28 -25.11
N GLN A 63 -13.55 9.10 -25.80
CA GLN A 63 -12.62 8.65 -26.84
C GLN A 63 -11.59 7.70 -26.25
N LEU A 64 -10.95 8.07 -25.14
CA LEU A 64 -10.00 7.24 -24.42
C LEU A 64 -10.59 5.88 -24.05
N LEU A 65 -11.78 5.88 -23.42
CA LEU A 65 -12.46 4.63 -23.02
C LEU A 65 -12.83 3.74 -24.19
N TRP A 66 -13.17 4.30 -25.37
CA TRP A 66 -13.50 3.51 -26.55
C TRP A 66 -12.27 3.05 -27.33
N ARG A 67 -11.16 3.79 -27.27
CA ARG A 67 -9.86 3.39 -27.84
C ARG A 67 -9.15 2.35 -26.98
N MET A 68 -9.49 2.27 -25.71
CA MET A 68 -9.00 1.21 -24.81
C MET A 68 -9.69 -0.10 -25.19
N VAL A 69 -9.00 -0.93 -25.98
CA VAL A 69 -9.56 -2.19 -26.53
C VAL A 69 -10.03 -3.13 -25.42
N ILE A 70 -9.22 -3.30 -24.38
CA ILE A 70 -9.49 -4.12 -23.20
C ILE A 70 -9.21 -3.30 -21.94
N ASP A 71 -9.90 -3.58 -20.84
CA ASP A 71 -9.63 -2.94 -19.57
C ASP A 71 -8.24 -3.40 -19.03
N PRO A 72 -7.48 -2.55 -18.28
CA PRO A 72 -6.10 -2.85 -17.90
C PRO A 72 -5.93 -4.11 -17.05
N VAL A 73 -6.95 -4.50 -16.29
CA VAL A 73 -6.96 -5.67 -15.41
C VAL A 73 -8.20 -6.50 -15.69
N THR A 74 -8.04 -7.81 -15.77
CA THR A 74 -9.11 -8.81 -15.78
C THR A 74 -8.98 -9.68 -14.55
N VAL A 75 -10.06 -9.89 -13.81
CA VAL A 75 -10.11 -10.83 -12.69
C VAL A 75 -10.85 -12.08 -13.12
N ALA A 76 -10.24 -13.25 -12.92
CA ALA A 76 -10.83 -14.56 -13.11
C ALA A 76 -10.94 -15.27 -11.75
N TRP A 77 -12.17 -15.44 -11.28
CA TRP A 77 -12.45 -16.09 -10.01
C TRP A 77 -12.42 -17.62 -10.16
N ASP A 78 -11.64 -18.32 -9.33
CA ASP A 78 -11.46 -19.78 -9.37
C ASP A 78 -11.05 -20.29 -10.77
N GLY A 79 -10.30 -19.48 -11.51
CA GLY A 79 -9.86 -19.76 -12.87
C GLY A 79 -10.93 -19.55 -13.94
N ALA A 80 -12.17 -19.18 -13.57
CA ALA A 80 -13.22 -18.91 -14.54
C ALA A 80 -13.13 -17.48 -15.06
N PHE A 81 -12.95 -17.32 -16.36
CA PHE A 81 -12.93 -15.99 -16.98
C PHE A 81 -14.29 -15.32 -16.92
N PRO A 82 -14.34 -13.99 -16.62
CA PRO A 82 -15.52 -13.21 -16.84
C PRO A 82 -15.77 -13.03 -18.35
N ARG A 83 -16.92 -12.49 -18.69
CA ARG A 83 -17.16 -12.01 -20.07
C ARG A 83 -16.30 -10.78 -20.33
N ILE A 84 -15.18 -10.96 -21.03
CA ILE A 84 -14.25 -9.89 -21.35
C ILE A 84 -14.86 -8.95 -22.37
N LYS A 85 -14.94 -7.67 -22.06
CA LYS A 85 -15.44 -6.63 -22.95
C LYS A 85 -14.30 -6.09 -23.81
N LEU A 86 -14.42 -6.26 -25.12
CA LEU A 86 -13.55 -5.64 -26.12
C LEU A 86 -14.25 -4.49 -26.83
N ARG A 87 -13.52 -3.42 -27.09
CA ARG A 87 -13.97 -2.26 -27.89
C ARG A 87 -13.12 -2.21 -29.15
N LEU A 88 -13.68 -2.67 -30.26
CA LEU A 88 -12.95 -2.86 -31.51
C LEU A 88 -13.47 -1.93 -32.60
N PRO A 89 -12.59 -1.40 -33.47
CA PRO A 89 -13.01 -0.83 -34.75
C PRO A 89 -13.87 -1.85 -35.51
N ALA A 90 -14.94 -1.41 -36.16
CA ALA A 90 -15.89 -2.29 -36.83
C ALA A 90 -15.23 -3.23 -37.86
N GLY A 91 -14.18 -2.79 -38.55
CA GLY A 91 -13.43 -3.63 -39.51
C GLY A 91 -12.65 -4.79 -38.89
N LEU A 92 -12.47 -4.80 -37.57
CA LEU A 92 -11.80 -5.89 -36.83
C LEU A 92 -12.79 -6.75 -36.02
N ALA A 93 -14.02 -6.32 -35.90
CA ALA A 93 -14.98 -6.93 -35.00
C ALA A 93 -15.35 -8.37 -35.38
N ASP A 94 -15.34 -8.74 -36.66
CA ASP A 94 -15.70 -10.08 -37.14
C ASP A 94 -14.51 -11.06 -37.17
N ARG A 95 -13.30 -10.60 -36.84
CA ARG A 95 -12.12 -11.46 -36.76
C ARG A 95 -12.12 -12.22 -35.44
N PRO A 96 -11.89 -13.55 -35.45
CA PRO A 96 -11.81 -14.31 -34.21
C PRO A 96 -10.55 -13.92 -33.45
N PRO A 97 -10.66 -13.51 -32.16
CA PRO A 97 -9.49 -13.22 -31.34
C PRO A 97 -8.76 -14.51 -30.93
N SER A 98 -7.45 -14.48 -30.98
CA SER A 98 -6.61 -15.48 -30.30
C SER A 98 -6.05 -14.90 -29.01
N TYR A 99 -5.75 -15.79 -28.05
CA TYR A 99 -5.14 -15.40 -26.79
C TYR A 99 -3.84 -16.16 -26.53
N GLU A 100 -2.98 -15.49 -25.79
CA GLU A 100 -1.80 -16.05 -25.13
C GLU A 100 -1.82 -15.59 -23.68
N ILE A 101 -1.75 -16.55 -22.73
CA ILE A 101 -1.65 -16.27 -21.30
C ILE A 101 -0.25 -16.65 -20.86
N VAL A 102 0.55 -15.64 -20.52
CA VAL A 102 1.87 -15.83 -19.90
C VAL A 102 1.65 -15.97 -18.39
N LEU A 103 1.81 -17.17 -17.88
CA LEU A 103 1.65 -17.46 -16.46
C LEU A 103 2.76 -16.81 -15.63
N GLU A 104 2.49 -16.54 -14.36
CA GLU A 104 3.46 -15.96 -13.42
C GLU A 104 4.77 -16.76 -13.33
N GLY A 105 4.69 -18.09 -13.49
CA GLY A 105 5.85 -18.99 -13.54
C GLY A 105 6.54 -19.10 -14.91
N GLY A 106 6.12 -18.31 -15.91
CA GLY A 106 6.72 -18.25 -17.25
C GLY A 106 6.14 -19.25 -18.27
N ALA A 107 5.31 -20.21 -17.88
CA ALA A 107 4.61 -21.08 -18.82
C ALA A 107 3.56 -20.31 -19.63
N VAL A 108 3.25 -20.78 -20.85
CA VAL A 108 2.35 -20.10 -21.77
C VAL A 108 1.19 -21.03 -22.15
N LEU A 109 -0.03 -20.49 -22.08
CA LEU A 109 -1.26 -21.11 -22.57
C LEU A 109 -1.74 -20.33 -23.79
N GLN A 110 -2.19 -21.03 -24.85
CA GLN A 110 -2.61 -20.38 -26.10
C GLN A 110 -3.89 -21.00 -26.62
N GLY A 111 -4.71 -20.19 -27.32
CA GLY A 111 -5.93 -20.69 -27.95
C GLY A 111 -6.72 -19.58 -28.65
N CYS A 112 -7.96 -19.91 -29.00
CA CYS A 112 -8.91 -19.00 -29.62
C CYS A 112 -10.02 -18.64 -28.64
N CYS A 113 -10.37 -17.35 -28.60
CA CYS A 113 -11.49 -16.86 -27.82
C CYS A 113 -12.81 -17.27 -28.46
N GLN A 114 -13.84 -17.43 -27.63
CA GLN A 114 -15.21 -17.65 -28.09
C GLN A 114 -16.01 -16.35 -27.97
N ASN A 115 -16.79 -16.03 -29.02
CA ASN A 115 -17.72 -14.91 -28.94
C ASN A 115 -18.91 -15.27 -28.07
N ASP A 116 -19.29 -14.39 -27.16
CA ASP A 116 -20.48 -14.53 -26.30
C ASP A 116 -21.40 -13.30 -26.43
N ASP A 117 -21.64 -12.89 -27.67
CA ASP A 117 -22.58 -11.81 -27.97
C ASP A 117 -24.00 -12.38 -28.07
N ARG A 118 -24.79 -12.22 -26.99
CA ARG A 118 -26.22 -12.65 -26.95
C ARG A 118 -27.19 -11.60 -27.52
N ALA A 119 -26.69 -10.39 -27.80
CA ALA A 119 -27.46 -9.27 -28.36
C ALA A 119 -26.57 -8.44 -29.28
N ALA A 120 -27.16 -7.59 -30.11
CA ALA A 120 -26.45 -6.66 -30.97
C ALA A 120 -25.43 -5.83 -30.14
N PRO A 121 -24.13 -5.82 -30.49
CA PRO A 121 -23.14 -5.14 -29.73
C PRO A 121 -23.37 -3.62 -29.72
N PRO A 122 -23.18 -2.94 -28.58
CA PRO A 122 -23.21 -1.48 -28.53
C PRO A 122 -22.21 -0.87 -29.50
N GLN A 123 -22.66 0.12 -30.28
CA GLN A 123 -21.84 0.79 -31.29
C GLN A 123 -21.59 2.25 -30.90
N ARG A 124 -20.44 2.78 -31.30
CA ARG A 124 -20.13 4.19 -31.16
C ARG A 124 -19.22 4.69 -32.27
N ARG A 125 -19.57 5.84 -32.84
CA ARG A 125 -18.69 6.54 -33.78
C ARG A 125 -17.77 7.49 -32.99
N ILE A 126 -16.47 7.30 -33.10
CA ILE A 126 -15.43 8.08 -32.46
C ILE A 126 -14.49 8.59 -33.55
N GLU A 127 -14.43 9.88 -33.74
CA GLU A 127 -13.56 10.54 -34.76
C GLU A 127 -13.64 9.88 -36.15
N GLY A 128 -14.86 9.61 -36.58
CA GLY A 128 -15.09 9.00 -37.90
C GLY A 128 -15.00 7.46 -37.92
N ILE A 129 -14.41 6.82 -36.93
CA ILE A 129 -14.29 5.37 -36.82
C ILE A 129 -15.47 4.80 -36.03
N ASN A 130 -16.13 3.77 -36.58
CA ASN A 130 -17.16 3.04 -35.85
C ASN A 130 -16.52 1.96 -34.99
N TYR A 131 -16.82 1.98 -33.69
CA TYR A 131 -16.41 0.97 -32.73
C TYR A 131 -17.60 0.10 -32.31
N LEU A 132 -17.32 -1.18 -32.06
CA LEU A 132 -18.25 -2.17 -31.53
C LEU A 132 -17.72 -2.68 -30.19
N ALA A 133 -18.60 -2.80 -29.19
CA ALA A 133 -18.22 -3.40 -27.90
C ALA A 133 -18.67 -4.86 -27.90
N ARG A 134 -17.76 -5.78 -28.17
CA ARG A 134 -18.01 -7.23 -28.17
C ARG A 134 -17.69 -7.84 -26.82
N ARG A 135 -18.28 -8.99 -26.53
CA ARG A 135 -17.96 -9.82 -25.38
C ARG A 135 -17.38 -11.14 -25.86
N LEU A 136 -16.34 -11.58 -25.17
CA LEU A 136 -15.72 -12.87 -25.42
C LEU A 136 -15.48 -13.63 -24.13
N THR A 137 -15.34 -14.94 -24.27
CA THR A 137 -14.92 -15.84 -23.20
C THR A 137 -13.67 -16.57 -23.62
N ILE A 138 -12.82 -16.88 -22.64
CA ILE A 138 -11.64 -17.74 -22.77
C ILE A 138 -11.98 -19.05 -22.08
N PRO A 139 -11.91 -20.22 -22.78
CA PRO A 139 -12.31 -21.49 -22.21
C PRO A 139 -11.29 -22.08 -21.22
N GLU A 140 -10.06 -21.56 -21.24
CA GLU A 140 -8.98 -22.01 -20.34
C GLU A 140 -9.26 -21.66 -18.88
N LYS A 141 -8.68 -22.47 -17.98
CA LYS A 141 -8.71 -22.25 -16.53
C LYS A 141 -7.27 -22.15 -16.00
N PRO A 142 -6.62 -20.98 -16.09
CA PRO A 142 -5.27 -20.82 -15.57
C PRO A 142 -5.24 -20.99 -14.05
N PRO A 143 -4.10 -21.43 -13.47
CA PRO A 143 -3.93 -21.54 -12.03
C PRO A 143 -4.02 -20.17 -11.35
N ALA A 144 -4.24 -20.17 -10.03
CA ALA A 144 -4.22 -18.94 -9.23
C ALA A 144 -2.85 -18.25 -9.33
N GLY A 145 -2.86 -16.94 -9.64
CA GLY A 145 -1.63 -16.17 -9.86
C GLY A 145 -1.86 -14.83 -10.55
N TYR A 146 -0.77 -14.08 -10.72
CA TYR A 146 -0.70 -12.84 -11.50
C TYR A 146 -0.11 -13.14 -12.87
N HIS A 147 -0.93 -13.07 -13.90
CA HIS A 147 -0.55 -13.44 -15.26
C HIS A 147 -0.64 -12.24 -16.19
N ARG A 148 -0.17 -12.44 -17.44
CA ARG A 148 -0.38 -11.51 -18.55
C ARG A 148 -1.29 -12.17 -19.57
N LEU A 149 -2.30 -11.44 -20.02
CA LEU A 149 -3.17 -11.85 -21.11
C LEU A 149 -2.87 -11.01 -22.33
N HIS A 150 -2.41 -11.66 -23.40
CA HIS A 150 -2.22 -11.05 -24.69
C HIS A 150 -3.35 -11.51 -25.61
N LEU A 151 -4.00 -10.56 -26.28
CA LEU A 151 -5.04 -10.83 -27.28
C LEU A 151 -4.58 -10.32 -28.63
N THR A 152 -4.75 -11.14 -29.66
CA THR A 152 -4.47 -10.77 -31.06
C THR A 152 -5.76 -10.83 -31.87
N ILE A 153 -6.14 -9.73 -32.51
CA ILE A 153 -7.34 -9.59 -33.33
C ILE A 153 -6.91 -9.02 -34.70
N GLY A 154 -6.71 -9.88 -35.69
CA GLY A 154 -6.13 -9.48 -36.97
C GLY A 154 -4.71 -8.94 -36.81
N ASN A 155 -4.51 -7.66 -37.08
CA ASN A 155 -3.24 -6.96 -36.90
C ASN A 155 -3.13 -6.17 -35.57
N LEU A 156 -4.15 -6.22 -34.74
CA LEU A 156 -4.17 -5.55 -33.44
C LEU A 156 -3.76 -6.52 -32.33
N ALA A 157 -2.68 -6.17 -31.62
CA ALA A 157 -2.24 -6.87 -30.42
C ALA A 157 -2.45 -5.97 -29.20
N VAL A 158 -3.02 -6.52 -28.14
CA VAL A 158 -3.24 -5.82 -26.85
C VAL A 158 -2.91 -6.75 -25.69
N GLU A 159 -2.49 -6.16 -24.59
CA GLU A 159 -2.22 -6.89 -23.35
C GLU A 159 -2.95 -6.29 -22.16
N ASN A 160 -3.21 -7.12 -21.15
CA ASN A 160 -3.64 -6.67 -19.84
C ASN A 160 -3.10 -7.59 -18.73
N TYR A 161 -3.27 -7.16 -17.49
CA TYR A 161 -3.02 -7.98 -16.32
C TYR A 161 -4.19 -8.93 -16.09
N LEU A 162 -3.89 -10.20 -15.86
CA LEU A 162 -4.86 -11.22 -15.51
C LEU A 162 -4.60 -11.71 -14.08
N PHE A 163 -5.54 -11.43 -13.18
CA PHE A 163 -5.51 -11.92 -11.80
C PHE A 163 -6.44 -13.12 -11.69
N VAL A 164 -5.88 -14.27 -11.38
CA VAL A 164 -6.64 -15.49 -11.10
C VAL A 164 -6.61 -15.72 -9.60
N ALA A 165 -7.75 -15.57 -8.96
CA ALA A 165 -7.85 -15.59 -7.50
C ALA A 165 -9.00 -16.47 -7.01
N PRO A 166 -8.88 -17.08 -5.81
CA PRO A 166 -10.01 -17.70 -5.14
C PRO A 166 -11.12 -16.69 -4.83
N THR A 167 -12.37 -17.13 -4.88
CA THR A 167 -13.54 -16.27 -4.57
C THR A 167 -13.60 -15.84 -3.11
N GLN A 168 -12.94 -16.55 -2.21
CA GLN A 168 -12.90 -16.25 -0.77
C GLN A 168 -11.45 -16.15 -0.29
N ALA A 169 -11.20 -15.31 0.69
CA ALA A 169 -9.94 -15.30 1.41
C ALA A 169 -9.75 -16.61 2.19
N TYR A 170 -8.49 -16.97 2.44
CA TYR A 170 -8.16 -18.15 3.22
C TYR A 170 -8.74 -18.06 4.62
N SER A 171 -9.37 -19.14 5.08
CA SER A 171 -9.84 -19.29 6.46
C SER A 171 -9.43 -20.66 6.98
N GLN A 172 -8.85 -20.70 8.17
CA GLN A 172 -8.57 -21.95 8.90
C GLN A 172 -9.76 -22.38 9.75
N LEU A 173 -10.69 -21.46 9.97
CA LEU A 173 -11.78 -21.68 10.90
C LEU A 173 -12.94 -22.37 10.18
N GLU A 174 -13.17 -23.62 10.48
CA GLU A 174 -14.55 -24.09 10.53
C GLU A 174 -15.31 -23.19 11.52
N PRO A 175 -16.61 -22.85 11.25
CA PRO A 175 -17.35 -21.90 12.07
C PRO A 175 -17.31 -22.30 13.54
N PRO A 176 -17.02 -21.40 14.44
CA PRO A 176 -16.01 -21.63 15.46
C PRO A 176 -16.56 -21.87 16.82
N ALA A 177 -15.76 -22.55 17.57
CA ALA A 177 -15.58 -22.20 18.97
C ALA A 177 -15.14 -20.72 19.06
N LYS A 178 -15.69 -19.97 20.02
CA LYS A 178 -15.32 -18.58 20.27
C LYS A 178 -13.81 -18.49 20.50
N SER A 179 -13.11 -17.67 19.75
CA SER A 179 -11.69 -17.38 19.95
C SER A 179 -11.50 -15.98 20.54
N TRP A 180 -10.38 -15.76 21.22
CA TRP A 180 -10.03 -14.46 21.80
C TRP A 180 -8.57 -14.14 21.53
N GLY A 181 -8.23 -12.87 21.60
CA GLY A 181 -6.87 -12.37 21.42
C GLY A 181 -6.59 -11.17 22.31
N LEU A 182 -5.32 -10.80 22.39
CA LEU A 182 -4.86 -9.58 23.04
C LEU A 182 -4.53 -8.52 22.00
N PHE A 183 -4.89 -7.28 22.28
CA PHE A 183 -4.44 -6.11 21.53
C PHE A 183 -3.61 -5.22 22.44
N CYS A 184 -2.39 -4.86 21.96
CA CYS A 184 -1.57 -3.88 22.65
C CYS A 184 -0.69 -3.14 21.63
N PRO A 185 -0.70 -1.78 21.62
CA PRO A 185 0.27 -1.03 20.86
C PRO A 185 1.69 -1.39 21.28
N LEU A 186 2.54 -1.79 20.35
CA LEU A 186 3.89 -2.26 20.68
C LEU A 186 4.69 -1.25 21.50
N TYR A 187 4.61 0.03 21.19
CA TYR A 187 5.30 1.08 21.94
C TYR A 187 4.87 1.18 23.40
N ALA A 188 3.67 0.69 23.74
CA ALA A 188 3.11 0.73 25.11
C ALA A 188 3.47 -0.51 25.95
N LEU A 189 4.11 -1.52 25.36
CA LEU A 189 4.62 -2.66 26.10
C LEU A 189 5.84 -2.24 26.92
N ASP A 190 5.75 -2.35 28.23
CA ASP A 190 6.87 -2.11 29.11
C ASP A 190 7.54 -3.42 29.55
N SER A 191 8.85 -3.38 29.71
CA SER A 191 9.65 -4.46 30.26
C SER A 191 10.90 -3.89 30.95
N GLU A 192 11.44 -4.63 31.90
CA GLU A 192 12.69 -4.26 32.59
C GLU A 192 13.89 -4.05 31.63
N LYS A 193 13.79 -4.56 30.39
CA LYS A 193 14.83 -4.46 29.36
C LYS A 193 14.54 -3.41 28.28
N SER A 194 13.37 -2.79 28.31
CA SER A 194 12.95 -1.78 27.32
C SER A 194 13.83 -0.52 27.44
N TRP A 195 13.94 0.21 26.34
CA TRP A 195 14.61 1.51 26.30
C TRP A 195 13.58 2.64 26.17
N GLY A 196 12.55 2.61 27.06
CA GLY A 196 11.47 3.59 27.12
C GLY A 196 10.31 3.32 26.18
N ALA A 197 10.32 2.18 25.47
CA ALA A 197 9.21 1.69 24.65
C ALA A 197 9.39 0.18 24.40
N GLY A 198 8.29 -0.51 24.08
CA GLY A 198 8.32 -1.92 23.68
C GLY A 198 9.06 -2.13 22.35
N ASP A 199 9.57 -3.34 22.17
CA ASP A 199 10.33 -3.79 21.02
C ASP A 199 9.86 -5.16 20.52
N PHE A 200 10.45 -5.67 19.43
CA PHE A 200 10.07 -6.98 18.87
C PHE A 200 10.23 -8.14 19.84
N SER A 201 11.18 -8.07 20.78
CA SER A 201 11.33 -9.06 21.86
C SER A 201 10.20 -8.98 22.87
N ALA A 202 9.76 -7.78 23.23
CA ALA A 202 8.60 -7.57 24.09
C ALA A 202 7.31 -8.11 23.46
N LEU A 203 7.13 -7.90 22.15
CA LEU A 203 6.01 -8.49 21.40
C LEU A 203 6.08 -10.02 21.41
N GLY A 204 7.27 -10.59 21.21
CA GLY A 204 7.49 -12.03 21.29
C GLY A 204 7.18 -12.61 22.69
N ALA A 205 7.49 -11.87 23.75
CA ALA A 205 7.14 -12.25 25.11
C ALA A 205 5.61 -12.18 25.37
N LEU A 206 4.94 -11.17 24.80
CA LEU A 206 3.48 -11.08 24.84
C LEU A 206 2.81 -12.24 24.11
N VAL A 207 3.34 -12.65 22.95
CA VAL A 207 2.87 -13.85 22.22
C VAL A 207 2.99 -15.11 23.09
N ASP A 208 4.14 -15.31 23.76
CA ASP A 208 4.33 -16.45 24.66
C ASP A 208 3.36 -16.44 25.84
N PHE A 209 3.18 -15.26 26.44
CA PHE A 209 2.25 -15.08 27.56
C PHE A 209 0.81 -15.36 27.13
N ALA A 210 0.36 -14.78 26.03
CA ALA A 210 -0.97 -14.98 25.48
C ALA A 210 -1.23 -16.46 25.12
N GLY A 211 -0.22 -17.14 24.55
CA GLY A 211 -0.30 -18.56 24.21
C GLY A 211 -0.50 -19.45 25.43
N LYS A 212 0.18 -19.18 26.55
CA LYS A 212 -0.02 -19.91 27.81
C LYS A 212 -1.44 -19.76 28.37
N LEU A 213 -2.12 -18.68 28.03
CA LEU A 213 -3.51 -18.43 28.41
C LEU A 213 -4.53 -18.95 27.39
N GLY A 214 -4.08 -19.55 26.28
CA GLY A 214 -4.95 -20.09 25.24
C GLY A 214 -5.51 -19.02 24.29
N ALA A 215 -4.85 -17.86 24.15
CA ALA A 215 -5.21 -16.85 23.18
C ALA A 215 -4.99 -17.35 21.75
N HIS A 216 -5.87 -16.96 20.83
CA HIS A 216 -5.76 -17.27 19.40
C HIS A 216 -4.86 -16.28 18.65
N ALA A 217 -4.83 -15.02 19.06
CA ALA A 217 -4.08 -13.96 18.37
C ALA A 217 -3.50 -12.92 19.33
N VAL A 218 -2.41 -12.28 18.88
CA VAL A 218 -1.88 -11.06 19.48
C VAL A 218 -1.82 -9.99 18.39
N ALA A 219 -2.55 -8.90 18.64
CA ALA A 219 -2.70 -7.78 17.72
C ALA A 219 -1.93 -6.55 18.21
N THR A 220 -1.42 -5.77 17.26
CA THR A 220 -0.76 -4.48 17.54
C THR A 220 -1.09 -3.46 16.44
N LEU A 221 -0.72 -2.19 16.68
CA LEU A 221 -0.78 -1.14 15.66
C LEU A 221 0.24 -1.40 14.54
N PRO A 222 0.14 -0.70 13.39
CA PRO A 222 1.11 -0.84 12.30
C PRO A 222 2.56 -0.68 12.76
N LEU A 223 3.43 -1.58 12.28
CA LEU A 223 4.85 -1.65 12.67
C LEU A 223 5.79 -1.07 11.60
N PHE A 224 5.28 -0.31 10.68
CA PHE A 224 6.02 0.25 9.55
C PHE A 224 6.92 1.42 9.93
N SER A 225 7.91 1.67 9.08
CA SER A 225 8.87 2.77 9.25
C SER A 225 8.18 4.13 9.39
N ALA A 226 8.69 4.97 10.28
CA ALA A 226 8.18 6.29 10.58
C ALA A 226 9.29 7.35 10.55
N PHE A 227 8.89 8.62 10.46
CA PHE A 227 9.81 9.74 10.67
C PHE A 227 9.90 10.05 12.16
N LEU A 228 11.05 9.80 12.79
CA LEU A 228 11.27 9.95 14.22
C LEU A 228 12.34 10.99 14.58
N ASP A 229 12.79 11.78 13.61
CA ASP A 229 13.71 12.92 13.80
C ASP A 229 13.14 14.17 13.10
N GLU A 230 13.74 14.66 12.03
CA GLU A 230 13.24 15.70 11.14
C GLU A 230 13.18 15.16 9.69
N PRO A 231 11.99 15.14 9.09
CA PRO A 231 10.69 15.49 9.65
C PRO A 231 10.26 14.56 10.80
N PHE A 232 9.31 14.99 11.62
CA PHE A 232 8.80 14.19 12.74
C PHE A 232 7.33 13.85 12.56
N ASN A 233 7.04 12.57 12.39
CA ASN A 233 5.68 12.04 12.37
C ASN A 233 5.69 10.61 12.91
N PRO A 234 5.37 10.40 14.20
CA PRO A 234 5.39 9.08 14.82
C PRO A 234 4.11 8.27 14.58
N SER A 235 3.13 8.82 13.86
CA SER A 235 1.85 8.14 13.64
C SER A 235 2.05 6.79 12.91
N PRO A 236 1.58 5.69 13.47
CA PRO A 236 1.65 4.38 12.80
C PRO A 236 0.75 4.30 11.57
N TYR A 237 -0.26 5.20 11.45
CA TYR A 237 -1.17 5.28 10.31
C TYR A 237 -0.70 6.24 9.20
N ALA A 238 0.45 6.89 9.38
CA ALA A 238 1.13 7.68 8.37
C ALA A 238 2.59 7.23 8.19
N PRO A 239 2.83 5.93 7.86
CA PRO A 239 4.19 5.41 7.73
C PRO A 239 4.94 6.05 6.56
N VAL A 240 6.26 6.11 6.68
CA VAL A 240 7.16 6.49 5.58
C VAL A 240 7.06 5.50 4.42
N SER A 241 6.86 4.23 4.76
CA SER A 241 6.68 3.15 3.80
C SER A 241 5.94 1.97 4.41
N ARG A 242 5.06 1.32 3.63
CA ARG A 242 4.42 0.05 3.97
C ARG A 242 5.25 -1.18 3.56
N LEU A 243 6.49 -0.95 3.12
CA LEU A 243 7.43 -1.99 2.67
C LEU A 243 8.61 -2.19 3.63
N PHE A 244 8.68 -1.40 4.72
CA PHE A 244 9.82 -1.40 5.62
C PHE A 244 9.38 -1.27 7.07
N TRP A 245 10.12 -1.96 7.96
CA TRP A 245 9.84 -1.97 9.40
C TRP A 245 10.34 -0.71 10.09
N ASN A 246 9.71 -0.39 11.21
CA ASN A 246 10.16 0.71 12.07
C ASN A 246 11.35 0.27 12.92
N GLU A 247 12.51 0.85 12.68
CA GLU A 247 13.73 0.60 13.45
C GLU A 247 13.59 0.97 14.93
N PHE A 248 12.57 1.75 15.29
CA PHE A 248 12.24 2.06 16.68
C PHE A 248 11.94 0.80 17.51
N PHE A 249 11.37 -0.21 16.89
CA PHE A 249 10.99 -1.46 17.55
C PHE A 249 12.10 -2.52 17.61
N LEU A 250 13.31 -2.19 17.15
CA LEU A 250 14.45 -3.09 17.32
C LEU A 250 14.79 -3.32 18.79
N ASP A 251 14.92 -4.57 19.20
CA ASP A 251 15.62 -4.94 20.45
C ASP A 251 17.13 -4.91 20.20
N VAL A 252 17.77 -3.82 20.59
CA VAL A 252 19.22 -3.62 20.41
C VAL A 252 20.02 -4.67 21.18
N ASN A 253 19.52 -5.17 22.30
CA ASN A 253 20.20 -6.16 23.14
C ASN A 253 20.27 -7.55 22.46
N ARG A 254 19.39 -7.81 21.47
CA ARG A 254 19.37 -9.07 20.70
C ARG A 254 20.23 -9.04 19.45
N ILE A 255 20.77 -7.90 19.07
CA ILE A 255 21.63 -7.78 17.89
C ILE A 255 22.94 -8.54 18.12
N ALA A 256 23.27 -9.45 17.20
CA ALA A 256 24.38 -10.38 17.36
C ALA A 256 25.75 -9.68 17.50
N GLU A 257 25.93 -8.57 16.79
CA GLU A 257 27.15 -7.75 16.79
C GLU A 257 27.47 -7.18 18.20
N LEU A 258 26.45 -6.99 19.05
CA LEU A 258 26.63 -6.44 20.40
C LEU A 258 27.57 -7.30 21.26
N LYS A 259 27.55 -8.63 21.06
CA LYS A 259 28.43 -9.55 21.81
C LYS A 259 29.92 -9.27 21.56
N ARG A 260 30.28 -8.79 20.38
CA ARG A 260 31.66 -8.55 19.93
C ARG A 260 32.05 -7.06 19.92
N CYS A 261 31.11 -6.13 19.86
CA CYS A 261 31.35 -4.70 19.80
C CYS A 261 31.58 -4.12 21.18
N VAL A 262 32.84 -3.99 21.59
CA VAL A 262 33.24 -3.42 22.90
C VAL A 262 32.74 -1.98 23.04
N ALA A 263 32.88 -1.16 22.00
CA ALA A 263 32.47 0.24 22.02
C ALA A 263 30.95 0.40 22.26
N ALA A 264 30.11 -0.38 21.58
CA ALA A 264 28.66 -0.36 21.80
C ALA A 264 28.30 -0.77 23.25
N ARG A 265 28.95 -1.84 23.76
CA ARG A 265 28.76 -2.24 25.18
C ARG A 265 29.20 -1.18 26.17
N SER A 266 30.30 -0.48 25.89
CA SER A 266 30.79 0.63 26.73
C SER A 266 29.81 1.79 26.77
N ILE A 267 29.23 2.15 25.60
CA ILE A 267 28.18 3.17 25.50
C ILE A 267 26.99 2.77 26.38
N ILE A 268 26.45 1.55 26.19
CA ILE A 268 25.27 1.08 26.94
C ILE A 268 25.56 1.05 28.45
N ARG A 269 26.78 0.66 28.89
CA ARG A 269 27.14 0.57 30.31
C ARG A 269 27.48 1.90 30.94
N SER A 270 27.64 2.98 30.18
CA SER A 270 27.95 4.28 30.74
C SER A 270 26.84 4.81 31.65
N ALA A 271 27.21 5.44 32.76
CA ALA A 271 26.24 5.96 33.74
C ALA A 271 25.24 6.91 33.11
N GLY A 272 25.69 7.83 32.26
CA GLY A 272 24.77 8.76 31.57
C GLY A 272 23.76 8.06 30.64
N PHE A 273 24.18 6.98 29.95
CA PHE A 273 23.28 6.22 29.10
C PHE A 273 22.23 5.46 29.93
N GLN A 274 22.60 4.86 31.05
CA GLN A 274 21.68 4.18 31.95
C GLN A 274 20.70 5.15 32.61
N THR A 275 21.16 6.30 33.08
CA THR A 275 20.29 7.37 33.61
C THR A 275 19.23 7.82 32.57
N GLU A 276 19.63 7.93 31.31
CA GLU A 276 18.72 8.31 30.25
C GLU A 276 17.68 7.22 29.96
N ILE A 277 18.06 5.94 29.94
CA ILE A 277 17.11 4.81 29.83
C ILE A 277 16.13 4.83 31.01
N ASP A 278 16.61 5.00 32.23
CA ASP A 278 15.75 5.03 33.41
C ASP A 278 14.76 6.20 33.38
N SER A 279 15.24 7.37 32.91
CA SER A 279 14.38 8.54 32.66
C SER A 279 13.27 8.26 31.63
N LEU A 280 13.61 7.58 30.53
CA LEU A 280 12.64 7.23 29.49
C LEU A 280 11.62 6.19 29.98
N ARG A 281 12.04 5.21 30.77
CA ARG A 281 11.15 4.22 31.40
C ARG A 281 10.19 4.84 32.40
N ALA A 282 10.65 5.82 33.16
CA ALA A 282 9.84 6.53 34.15
C ALA A 282 8.90 7.56 33.53
N ALA A 283 9.04 7.88 32.26
CA ALA A 283 8.20 8.86 31.59
C ALA A 283 6.78 8.34 31.38
N PRO A 284 5.73 9.16 31.63
CA PRO A 284 4.33 8.73 31.49
C PRO A 284 3.91 8.52 30.03
N LEU A 285 4.65 9.06 29.08
CA LEU A 285 4.46 8.94 27.65
C LEU A 285 5.76 8.58 26.97
N VAL A 286 5.66 7.86 25.84
CA VAL A 286 6.83 7.48 25.04
C VAL A 286 7.44 8.73 24.38
N ASP A 287 8.70 9.00 24.69
CA ASP A 287 9.50 10.01 23.99
C ASP A 287 10.22 9.38 22.81
N TYR A 288 9.57 9.37 21.66
CA TYR A 288 10.09 8.75 20.45
C TYR A 288 11.45 9.32 20.01
N ARG A 289 11.62 10.66 20.11
CA ARG A 289 12.86 11.31 19.66
C ARG A 289 14.06 10.91 20.54
N ARG A 290 13.90 11.01 21.87
CA ARG A 290 14.99 10.65 22.81
C ARG A 290 15.30 9.15 22.73
N ALA A 291 14.29 8.29 22.76
CA ALA A 291 14.47 6.85 22.68
C ALA A 291 15.14 6.43 21.35
N MET A 292 14.72 7.02 20.22
CA MET A 292 15.34 6.73 18.92
C MET A 292 16.77 7.25 18.85
N ALA A 293 17.07 8.41 19.42
CA ALA A 293 18.42 8.96 19.46
C ALA A 293 19.40 8.03 20.24
N LEU A 294 18.94 7.45 21.36
CA LEU A 294 19.73 6.45 22.10
C LEU A 294 19.97 5.19 21.26
N LYS A 295 18.92 4.64 20.65
CA LYS A 295 19.03 3.46 19.79
C LYS A 295 19.97 3.73 18.60
N ARG A 296 19.80 4.85 17.91
CA ARG A 296 20.62 5.26 16.76
C ARG A 296 22.11 5.36 17.11
N LYS A 297 22.45 5.90 18.29
CA LYS A 297 23.83 5.98 18.78
C LYS A 297 24.49 4.61 18.86
N VAL A 298 23.79 3.62 19.42
CA VAL A 298 24.31 2.26 19.57
C VAL A 298 24.32 1.51 18.24
N LEU A 299 23.22 1.62 17.45
CA LEU A 299 23.09 0.97 16.14
C LEU A 299 24.18 1.43 15.15
N ASN A 300 24.53 2.71 15.14
CA ASN A 300 25.66 3.23 14.35
C ASN A 300 26.99 2.60 14.75
N GLU A 301 27.23 2.40 16.05
CA GLU A 301 28.47 1.77 16.51
C GLU A 301 28.50 0.27 16.18
N LEU A 302 27.35 -0.41 16.25
CA LEU A 302 27.24 -1.82 15.83
C LEU A 302 27.53 -1.97 14.33
N LEU A 303 26.98 -1.10 13.50
CA LEU A 303 27.29 -1.06 12.06
C LEU A 303 28.79 -0.84 11.82
N ARG A 304 29.41 0.13 12.50
CA ARG A 304 30.87 0.37 12.39
C ARG A 304 31.67 -0.88 12.77
N CYS A 305 31.27 -1.57 13.85
CA CYS A 305 31.90 -2.82 14.24
C CYS A 305 31.73 -3.92 13.18
N LEU A 306 30.58 -4.06 12.60
CA LEU A 306 30.31 -5.03 11.53
C LEU A 306 31.20 -4.79 10.30
N LEU A 307 31.37 -3.53 9.90
CA LEU A 307 32.11 -3.16 8.69
C LEU A 307 33.64 -3.14 8.86
N ARG A 308 34.17 -3.11 10.10
CA ARG A 308 35.63 -3.03 10.35
C ARG A 308 36.40 -4.23 9.83
N GLN A 309 35.83 -5.44 9.92
CA GLN A 309 36.56 -6.65 9.54
C GLN A 309 35.63 -7.59 8.75
N PRO A 310 36.18 -8.36 7.81
CA PRO A 310 35.44 -9.45 7.19
C PRO A 310 34.93 -10.45 8.24
N SER A 311 33.69 -10.84 8.14
CA SER A 311 33.06 -11.83 9.01
C SER A 311 31.87 -12.46 8.30
N GLU A 312 31.41 -13.62 8.78
CA GLU A 312 30.22 -14.28 8.27
C GLU A 312 29.00 -13.33 8.35
N ARG A 313 28.83 -12.63 9.47
CA ARG A 313 27.75 -11.64 9.65
C ARG A 313 27.83 -10.50 8.64
N ARG A 314 29.02 -10.03 8.30
CA ARG A 314 29.20 -9.04 7.26
C ARG A 314 28.81 -9.59 5.89
N ALA A 315 29.19 -10.83 5.58
CA ALA A 315 28.79 -11.47 4.33
C ALA A 315 27.27 -11.70 4.25
N GLU A 316 26.59 -12.00 5.37
CA GLU A 316 25.12 -12.07 5.44
C GLU A 316 24.47 -10.72 5.16
N PHE A 317 24.97 -9.64 5.76
CA PHE A 317 24.51 -8.28 5.49
C PHE A 317 24.72 -7.90 4.01
N GLU A 318 25.90 -8.16 3.45
CA GLU A 318 26.20 -7.89 2.03
C GLU A 318 25.28 -8.69 1.09
N ARG A 319 24.94 -9.95 1.43
CA ARG A 319 23.95 -10.76 0.73
C ARG A 319 22.55 -10.13 0.81
N PHE A 320 22.11 -9.72 1.99
CA PHE A 320 20.83 -9.01 2.15
C PHE A 320 20.76 -7.80 1.23
N VAL A 321 21.80 -6.95 1.25
CA VAL A 321 21.88 -5.77 0.38
C VAL A 321 21.80 -6.15 -1.09
N ALA A 322 22.52 -7.18 -1.54
CA ALA A 322 22.52 -7.61 -2.93
C ALA A 322 21.17 -8.19 -3.40
N THR A 323 20.46 -8.88 -2.52
CA THR A 323 19.18 -9.53 -2.84
C THR A 323 17.94 -8.65 -2.63
N HIS A 324 18.10 -7.48 -2.00
CA HIS A 324 17.00 -6.54 -1.70
C HIS A 324 17.22 -5.15 -2.32
N PRO A 325 17.12 -5.03 -3.66
CA PRO A 325 17.38 -3.75 -4.34
C PRO A 325 16.42 -2.64 -3.90
N VAL A 326 15.18 -2.98 -3.55
CA VAL A 326 14.19 -2.02 -3.03
C VAL A 326 14.65 -1.44 -1.67
N ALA A 327 15.32 -2.24 -0.83
CA ALA A 327 15.91 -1.74 0.43
C ALA A 327 17.05 -0.76 0.19
N GLN A 328 17.84 -0.95 -0.88
CA GLN A 328 18.90 0.00 -1.25
C GLN A 328 18.30 1.35 -1.68
N ASP A 329 17.21 1.32 -2.46
CA ASP A 329 16.53 2.53 -2.92
C ASP A 329 15.87 3.28 -1.73
N TYR A 330 15.18 2.54 -0.85
CA TYR A 330 14.63 3.08 0.40
C TYR A 330 15.71 3.71 1.29
N ALA A 331 16.81 3.02 1.48
CA ALA A 331 17.90 3.52 2.32
C ALA A 331 18.57 4.78 1.74
N ALA A 332 18.67 4.89 0.41
CA ALA A 332 19.12 6.10 -0.27
C ALA A 332 18.15 7.27 -0.05
N PHE A 333 16.83 7.02 -0.18
CA PHE A 333 15.80 8.00 0.12
C PHE A 333 15.89 8.49 1.58
N ARG A 334 15.97 7.58 2.54
CA ARG A 334 16.12 7.93 3.96
C ARG A 334 17.38 8.72 4.23
N ALA A 335 18.52 8.32 3.64
CA ALA A 335 19.78 9.03 3.79
C ALA A 335 19.74 10.46 3.26
N LYS A 336 19.04 10.68 2.13
CA LYS A 336 18.85 12.03 1.62
C LYS A 336 17.91 12.84 2.51
N THR A 337 16.80 12.26 2.96
CA THR A 337 15.85 12.91 3.88
C THR A 337 16.55 13.33 5.18
N ASP A 338 17.32 12.43 5.79
CA ASP A 338 18.05 12.70 7.05
C ASP A 338 19.13 13.79 6.85
N GLY A 339 19.77 13.83 5.67
CA GLY A 339 20.79 14.83 5.35
C GLY A 339 20.21 16.22 5.06
N GLU A 340 19.14 16.30 4.30
CA GLU A 340 18.54 17.58 3.88
C GLU A 340 17.48 18.12 4.85
N ARG A 341 16.89 17.25 5.69
CA ARG A 341 15.85 17.59 6.69
C ARG A 341 14.64 18.33 6.11
N LYS A 342 14.33 18.07 4.85
CA LYS A 342 13.20 18.67 4.12
C LYS A 342 12.43 17.59 3.33
N PRO A 343 11.13 17.80 3.06
CA PRO A 343 10.33 16.86 2.29
C PRO A 343 10.83 16.76 0.83
N TRP A 344 10.66 15.59 0.23
CA TRP A 344 11.16 15.28 -1.12
C TRP A 344 10.61 16.21 -2.22
N GLN A 345 9.43 16.79 -2.03
CA GLN A 345 8.83 17.77 -2.94
C GLN A 345 9.72 19.03 -3.10
N ARG A 346 10.56 19.32 -2.11
CA ARG A 346 11.52 20.42 -2.11
C ARG A 346 12.92 20.02 -2.57
N TRP A 347 13.10 18.75 -2.98
CA TRP A 347 14.36 18.34 -3.61
C TRP A 347 14.44 18.84 -5.04
N GLU A 348 15.65 18.87 -5.63
CA GLU A 348 15.88 19.41 -6.95
C GLU A 348 16.07 18.29 -8.00
N GLY A 349 15.68 18.57 -9.23
CA GLY A 349 15.95 17.75 -10.41
C GLY A 349 15.54 16.29 -10.26
N ALA A 350 16.42 15.39 -10.72
CA ALA A 350 16.18 13.95 -10.75
C ALA A 350 15.89 13.34 -9.37
N SER A 351 16.45 13.92 -8.30
CA SER A 351 16.18 13.45 -6.93
C SER A 351 14.71 13.60 -6.54
N ARG A 352 14.11 14.77 -6.85
CA ARG A 352 12.68 14.98 -6.66
C ARG A 352 11.89 14.00 -7.53
N ASP A 353 12.35 13.72 -8.74
CA ASP A 353 11.62 12.95 -9.75
C ASP A 353 11.82 11.42 -9.64
N GLY A 354 12.30 10.93 -8.50
CA GLY A 354 12.35 9.50 -8.20
C GLY A 354 13.69 8.82 -8.54
N THR A 355 14.77 9.58 -8.79
CA THR A 355 16.09 9.01 -9.10
C THR A 355 17.15 9.56 -8.16
N LEU A 356 17.75 8.67 -7.35
CA LEU A 356 18.90 9.00 -6.50
C LEU A 356 20.16 8.31 -7.01
N ARG A 357 21.26 9.05 -7.04
CA ARG A 357 22.59 8.57 -7.46
C ARG A 357 23.59 8.70 -6.32
N PRO A 358 24.69 7.95 -6.34
CA PRO A 358 25.81 8.22 -5.42
C PRO A 358 26.22 9.70 -5.50
N GLY A 359 26.33 10.35 -4.34
CA GLY A 359 26.55 11.79 -4.22
C GLY A 359 25.31 12.62 -3.88
N ASP A 360 24.09 12.12 -4.14
CA ASP A 360 22.84 12.79 -3.76
C ASP A 360 22.52 12.61 -2.27
N TYR A 361 23.19 11.69 -1.59
CA TYR A 361 23.02 11.33 -0.19
C TYR A 361 24.34 10.94 0.45
N VAL A 362 24.35 10.90 1.79
CA VAL A 362 25.53 10.51 2.58
C VAL A 362 25.58 8.98 2.72
N GLU A 363 26.61 8.34 2.16
CA GLU A 363 26.69 6.87 2.05
C GLU A 363 26.64 6.15 3.42
N HIS A 364 27.28 6.66 4.46
CA HIS A 364 27.23 5.99 5.77
C HIS A 364 25.82 6.04 6.39
N ILE A 365 24.98 7.05 6.06
CA ILE A 365 23.59 7.11 6.50
C ILE A 365 22.74 6.09 5.73
N LYS A 366 23.02 5.92 4.43
CA LYS A 366 22.39 4.85 3.64
C LYS A 366 22.72 3.46 4.22
N GLN A 367 23.99 3.21 4.54
CA GLN A 367 24.41 1.95 5.16
C GLN A 367 23.74 1.73 6.52
N TYR A 368 23.52 2.79 7.30
CA TYR A 368 22.74 2.70 8.54
C TYR A 368 21.31 2.22 8.28
N HIS A 369 20.60 2.82 7.33
CA HIS A 369 19.22 2.42 7.02
C HIS A 369 19.15 1.00 6.46
N LEU A 370 20.11 0.56 5.66
CA LEU A 370 20.21 -0.83 5.21
C LEU A 370 20.41 -1.79 6.40
N TYR A 371 21.32 -1.43 7.30
CA TYR A 371 21.63 -2.25 8.48
C TYR A 371 20.42 -2.41 9.40
N VAL A 372 19.72 -1.34 9.73
CA VAL A 372 18.54 -1.42 10.61
C VAL A 372 17.38 -2.18 9.97
N GLN A 373 17.19 -2.10 8.66
CA GLN A 373 16.19 -2.90 7.96
C GLN A 373 16.58 -4.39 7.95
N TRP A 374 17.83 -4.73 7.74
CA TRP A 374 18.30 -6.10 7.88
C TRP A 374 18.07 -6.65 9.29
N GLN A 375 18.40 -5.90 10.33
CA GLN A 375 18.15 -6.29 11.72
C GLN A 375 16.66 -6.44 12.03
N ALA A 376 15.83 -5.56 11.49
CA ALA A 376 14.37 -5.62 11.67
C ALA A 376 13.78 -6.86 10.98
N ASP A 377 14.23 -7.17 9.76
CA ASP A 377 13.84 -8.38 9.05
C ASP A 377 14.24 -9.65 9.82
N GLU A 378 15.46 -9.71 10.39
CA GLU A 378 15.87 -10.83 11.23
C GLU A 378 14.98 -11.01 12.46
N GLN A 379 14.67 -9.93 13.18
CA GLN A 379 13.83 -10.00 14.38
C GLN A 379 12.37 -10.33 14.04
N MET A 380 11.84 -9.78 12.96
CA MET A 380 10.48 -10.11 12.49
C MET A 380 10.38 -11.56 12.00
N ARG A 381 11.40 -12.10 11.32
CA ARG A 381 11.42 -13.53 10.96
C ARG A 381 11.40 -14.44 12.19
N VAL A 382 12.17 -14.12 13.23
CA VAL A 382 12.13 -14.87 14.49
C VAL A 382 10.74 -14.83 15.13
N LEU A 383 10.11 -13.65 15.14
CA LEU A 383 8.75 -13.48 15.65
C LEU A 383 7.72 -14.28 14.83
N GLY A 384 7.77 -14.18 13.50
CA GLY A 384 6.88 -14.92 12.60
C GLY A 384 7.05 -16.43 12.70
N ALA A 385 8.29 -16.93 12.83
CA ALA A 385 8.55 -18.36 13.05
C ALA A 385 7.91 -18.87 14.35
N LYS A 386 7.95 -18.08 15.42
CA LYS A 386 7.33 -18.40 16.71
C LYS A 386 5.82 -18.53 16.60
N THR A 387 5.15 -17.63 15.90
CA THR A 387 3.69 -17.66 15.70
C THR A 387 3.26 -18.78 14.75
N ASN A 388 4.12 -19.17 13.81
CA ASN A 388 3.89 -20.29 12.89
C ASN A 388 4.05 -21.68 13.54
N ALA A 389 4.74 -21.79 14.67
CA ALA A 389 4.98 -23.05 15.38
C ALA A 389 3.80 -23.48 16.29
N GLY A 390 2.60 -22.96 16.10
CA GLY A 390 1.41 -23.29 16.87
C GLY A 390 1.11 -22.34 18.05
N GLY A 391 1.82 -21.23 18.14
CA GLY A 391 1.50 -20.12 19.05
C GLY A 391 0.33 -19.26 18.56
N PRO A 392 -0.10 -18.24 19.34
CA PRO A 392 -1.08 -17.25 18.89
C PRO A 392 -0.66 -16.60 17.58
N ALA A 393 -1.60 -16.40 16.68
CA ALA A 393 -1.38 -15.73 15.42
C ALA A 393 -0.90 -14.29 15.66
N LEU A 394 0.15 -13.86 14.94
CA LEU A 394 0.46 -12.44 14.87
C LEU A 394 -0.58 -11.76 13.98
N TYR A 395 -1.26 -10.77 14.56
CA TYR A 395 -2.32 -9.99 13.92
C TYR A 395 -1.75 -8.60 13.64
N LEU A 396 -1.38 -8.35 12.40
CA LEU A 396 -0.85 -7.06 11.96
C LEU A 396 -1.95 -6.17 11.40
N ASP A 397 -1.71 -4.87 11.44
CA ASP A 397 -2.60 -3.83 10.97
C ASP A 397 -2.03 -3.16 9.71
N PHE A 398 -2.85 -3.11 8.64
CA PHE A 398 -2.49 -2.52 7.36
C PHE A 398 -3.16 -1.14 7.23
N PRO A 399 -2.42 -0.04 7.41
CA PRO A 399 -2.96 1.31 7.34
C PRO A 399 -3.45 1.65 5.95
N LEU A 400 -4.56 2.37 5.86
CA LEU A 400 -5.12 2.87 4.60
C LEU A 400 -4.15 3.79 3.87
N GLY A 401 -3.51 4.70 4.59
CA GLY A 401 -2.64 5.73 4.06
C GLY A 401 -1.15 5.50 4.29
N VAL A 402 -0.36 6.39 3.68
CA VAL A 402 1.09 6.54 3.89
C VAL A 402 1.41 8.02 4.00
N ASN A 403 2.52 8.36 4.64
CA ASN A 403 2.96 9.73 4.76
C ASN A 403 3.19 10.37 3.39
N ARG A 404 2.63 11.56 3.14
CA ARG A 404 2.77 12.32 1.89
C ARG A 404 4.25 12.57 1.53
N ASP A 405 5.10 12.76 2.54
CA ASP A 405 6.53 13.00 2.40
C ASP A 405 7.35 11.70 2.41
N GLY A 406 6.67 10.53 2.49
CA GLY A 406 7.28 9.22 2.63
C GLY A 406 7.83 8.64 1.34
N TYR A 407 8.61 7.56 1.52
CA TYR A 407 9.25 6.82 0.43
C TYR A 407 8.25 6.28 -0.59
N ASP A 408 7.14 5.69 -0.13
CA ASP A 408 6.18 5.07 -1.05
C ASP A 408 5.58 6.10 -2.01
N VAL A 409 5.24 7.29 -1.50
CA VAL A 409 4.70 8.38 -2.32
C VAL A 409 5.76 8.94 -3.28
N TRP A 410 6.99 9.10 -2.82
CA TRP A 410 8.10 9.53 -3.66
C TRP A 410 8.39 8.54 -4.79
N ARG A 411 8.41 7.24 -4.48
CA ARG A 411 8.78 6.19 -5.45
C ARG A 411 7.65 5.80 -6.38
N GLU A 412 6.45 5.65 -5.83
CA GLU A 412 5.27 5.14 -6.53
C GLU A 412 4.25 6.25 -6.83
N ARG A 413 4.72 7.47 -7.05
CA ARG A 413 3.87 8.68 -7.20
C ARG A 413 2.73 8.53 -8.21
N SER A 414 2.91 7.74 -9.27
CA SER A 414 1.86 7.45 -10.25
C SER A 414 0.71 6.60 -9.70
N ALA A 415 0.88 6.02 -8.51
CA ALA A 415 -0.15 5.28 -7.79
C ALA A 415 -0.94 6.16 -6.80
N PHE A 416 -0.61 7.46 -6.69
CA PHE A 416 -1.20 8.37 -5.71
C PHE A 416 -1.76 9.63 -6.37
N ALA A 417 -2.87 10.12 -5.85
CA ALA A 417 -3.40 11.46 -6.15
C ALA A 417 -2.75 12.47 -5.20
N LEU A 418 -1.75 13.20 -5.70
CA LEU A 418 -0.87 14.03 -4.86
C LEU A 418 -1.53 15.33 -4.37
N ASP A 419 -2.53 15.82 -5.10
CA ASP A 419 -3.21 17.10 -4.81
C ASP A 419 -4.49 16.92 -3.98
N ALA A 420 -4.62 15.76 -3.30
CA ALA A 420 -5.72 15.48 -2.38
C ALA A 420 -5.24 14.74 -1.14
N SER A 421 -6.07 14.75 -0.12
CA SER A 421 -5.95 13.89 1.06
C SER A 421 -7.11 12.90 1.15
N GLY A 422 -6.85 11.71 1.69
CA GLY A 422 -7.90 10.84 2.20
C GLY A 422 -8.57 11.49 3.41
N GLY A 423 -9.86 11.22 3.62
CA GLY A 423 -10.61 11.80 4.72
C GLY A 423 -11.96 11.13 4.94
N ALA A 424 -12.80 11.76 5.75
CA ALA A 424 -14.17 11.34 6.00
C ALA A 424 -15.11 12.55 6.05
N PRO A 425 -16.38 12.38 5.61
CA PRO A 425 -17.38 13.43 5.75
C PRO A 425 -17.74 13.69 7.22
N PRO A 426 -18.46 14.79 7.53
CA PRO A 426 -18.95 15.06 8.88
C PRO A 426 -19.71 13.91 9.50
N ASP A 427 -19.47 13.67 10.80
CA ASP A 427 -20.15 12.69 11.64
C ASP A 427 -20.44 13.25 13.04
N ASN A 428 -20.96 12.42 13.95
CA ASN A 428 -21.29 12.83 15.32
C ASN A 428 -20.08 13.24 16.17
N PHE A 429 -18.87 12.74 15.84
CA PHE A 429 -17.64 13.06 16.57
C PHE A 429 -16.86 14.17 15.88
N PHE A 430 -16.84 14.16 14.55
CA PHE A 430 -16.10 15.09 13.71
C PHE A 430 -17.06 15.90 12.84
N THR A 431 -17.73 16.86 13.46
CA THR A 431 -18.82 17.65 12.83
C THR A 431 -18.40 18.49 11.62
N LYS A 432 -17.08 18.68 11.42
CA LYS A 432 -16.51 19.37 10.25
C LYS A 432 -15.92 18.40 9.21
N GLY A 433 -16.06 17.08 9.43
CA GLY A 433 -15.35 16.06 8.66
C GLY A 433 -13.89 15.92 9.09
N GLN A 434 -13.17 15.04 8.40
CA GLN A 434 -11.78 14.74 8.70
C GLN A 434 -10.93 14.83 7.43
N ASP A 435 -9.75 15.43 7.56
CA ASP A 435 -8.64 15.32 6.62
C ASP A 435 -7.52 14.51 7.29
N TRP A 436 -7.16 13.38 6.70
CA TRP A 436 -6.17 12.46 7.27
C TRP A 436 -4.74 12.74 6.81
N GLY A 437 -4.54 13.70 5.90
CA GLY A 437 -3.23 14.21 5.49
C GLY A 437 -2.40 13.27 4.60
N PHE A 438 -2.92 12.12 4.17
CA PHE A 438 -2.22 11.22 3.25
C PHE A 438 -2.81 11.28 1.84
N PRO A 439 -2.00 11.19 0.77
CA PRO A 439 -2.51 11.15 -0.60
C PRO A 439 -3.25 9.82 -0.85
N PRO A 440 -4.48 9.87 -1.36
CA PRO A 440 -5.21 8.64 -1.70
C PRO A 440 -4.57 7.92 -2.89
N LEU A 441 -4.82 6.62 -2.98
CA LEU A 441 -4.39 5.82 -4.13
C LEU A 441 -5.15 6.26 -5.40
N ASP A 442 -4.43 6.49 -6.51
CA ASP A 442 -5.04 6.72 -7.82
C ASP A 442 -5.52 5.40 -8.43
N PRO A 443 -6.85 5.21 -8.63
CA PRO A 443 -7.38 3.96 -9.16
C PRO A 443 -6.81 3.60 -10.54
N GLU A 444 -6.59 4.58 -11.42
CA GLU A 444 -6.05 4.33 -12.76
C GLU A 444 -4.54 4.12 -12.73
N GLY A 445 -3.83 4.82 -11.86
CA GLY A 445 -2.41 4.63 -11.63
C GLY A 445 -2.08 3.21 -11.14
N LEU A 446 -2.85 2.70 -10.17
CA LEU A 446 -2.73 1.32 -9.70
C LEU A 446 -2.97 0.30 -10.82
N ARG A 447 -4.02 0.48 -11.61
CA ARG A 447 -4.38 -0.42 -12.71
C ARG A 447 -3.30 -0.44 -13.80
N ARG A 448 -2.71 0.73 -14.14
CA ARG A 448 -1.62 0.83 -15.12
C ARG A 448 -0.38 0.04 -14.72
N GLN A 449 -0.07 -0.07 -13.42
CA GLN A 449 1.05 -0.86 -12.92
C GLN A 449 0.65 -2.28 -12.44
N GLY A 450 -0.57 -2.74 -12.73
CA GLY A 450 -1.07 -4.06 -12.33
C GLY A 450 -1.05 -4.26 -10.81
N TYR A 451 -1.37 -3.22 -10.05
CA TYR A 451 -1.39 -3.25 -8.57
C TYR A 451 -0.05 -3.61 -7.91
N ARG A 452 1.07 -3.56 -8.64
CA ARG A 452 2.39 -3.99 -8.17
C ARG A 452 2.71 -3.45 -6.77
N TYR A 453 2.51 -2.15 -6.55
CA TYR A 453 2.75 -1.54 -5.24
C TYR A 453 1.87 -2.15 -4.15
N PHE A 454 0.56 -2.26 -4.37
CA PHE A 454 -0.37 -2.81 -3.38
C PHE A 454 -0.07 -4.28 -3.08
N ILE A 455 0.22 -5.10 -4.11
CA ILE A 455 0.62 -6.50 -3.97
C ILE A 455 1.85 -6.62 -3.07
N HIS A 456 2.89 -5.81 -3.31
CA HIS A 456 4.12 -5.86 -2.51
C HIS A 456 3.86 -5.47 -1.05
N CYS A 457 3.02 -4.46 -0.79
CA CYS A 457 2.68 -4.05 0.57
C CYS A 457 1.92 -5.15 1.33
N VAL A 458 0.93 -5.78 0.70
CA VAL A 458 0.16 -6.88 1.31
C VAL A 458 1.06 -8.07 1.57
N ARG A 459 1.88 -8.46 0.59
CA ARG A 459 2.82 -9.59 0.69
C ARG A 459 3.82 -9.40 1.83
N HIS A 460 4.43 -8.21 1.94
CA HIS A 460 5.36 -7.88 3.01
C HIS A 460 4.79 -8.13 4.42
N GLN A 461 3.50 -7.84 4.62
CA GLN A 461 2.85 -8.10 5.91
C GLN A 461 2.53 -9.58 6.10
N LEU A 462 2.02 -10.24 5.07
CA LEU A 462 1.58 -11.63 5.15
C LEU A 462 2.74 -12.64 5.25
N GLU A 463 3.97 -12.24 4.93
CA GLU A 463 5.18 -13.04 5.21
C GLU A 463 5.36 -13.30 6.70
N HIS A 464 4.85 -12.43 7.57
CA HIS A 464 5.03 -12.51 9.02
C HIS A 464 3.72 -12.67 9.81
N ALA A 465 2.59 -12.25 9.26
CA ALA A 465 1.28 -12.28 9.92
C ALA A 465 0.44 -13.49 9.48
N LYS A 466 -0.35 -14.02 10.40
CA LYS A 466 -1.43 -14.99 10.10
C LYS A 466 -2.81 -14.35 10.08
N ILE A 467 -2.93 -13.12 10.56
CA ILE A 467 -4.12 -12.30 10.45
C ILE A 467 -3.69 -10.91 10.04
N LEU A 468 -4.30 -10.36 8.99
CA LEU A 468 -4.07 -9.00 8.51
C LEU A 468 -5.37 -8.20 8.57
N ARG A 469 -5.39 -7.15 9.39
CA ARG A 469 -6.49 -6.17 9.39
C ARG A 469 -6.26 -5.16 8.27
N ILE A 470 -7.28 -4.95 7.48
CA ILE A 470 -7.33 -3.87 6.49
C ILE A 470 -8.05 -2.69 7.13
N ASP A 471 -7.32 -1.64 7.39
CA ASP A 471 -7.85 -0.40 7.94
C ASP A 471 -8.79 0.26 6.94
N HIS A 472 -9.95 0.73 7.41
CA HIS A 472 -10.98 1.37 6.60
C HIS A 472 -11.31 0.60 5.30
N VAL A 473 -11.77 -0.66 5.44
CA VAL A 473 -11.99 -1.58 4.29
C VAL A 473 -12.92 -1.00 3.22
N MET A 474 -13.80 -0.07 3.58
CA MET A 474 -14.64 0.70 2.64
C MET A 474 -13.82 1.45 1.61
N GLY A 475 -12.56 1.82 1.94
CA GLY A 475 -11.58 2.44 1.03
C GLY A 475 -11.27 1.62 -0.21
N LEU A 476 -11.52 0.29 -0.19
CA LEU A 476 -11.39 -0.58 -1.37
C LEU A 476 -12.53 -0.39 -2.39
N HIS A 477 -13.69 0.13 -1.95
CA HIS A 477 -14.84 0.43 -2.79
C HIS A 477 -14.94 1.90 -3.17
N ARG A 478 -14.73 2.77 -2.20
CA ARG A 478 -14.74 4.22 -2.36
C ARG A 478 -13.98 4.87 -1.23
N LEU A 479 -13.31 5.96 -1.52
CA LEU A 479 -12.62 6.76 -0.54
C LEU A 479 -13.05 8.22 -0.68
N TYR A 480 -13.20 8.89 0.45
CA TYR A 480 -13.49 10.31 0.50
C TYR A 480 -12.19 11.09 0.29
N TRP A 481 -12.14 11.89 -0.78
CA TRP A 481 -11.00 12.72 -1.13
C TRP A 481 -11.29 14.18 -0.77
N VAL A 482 -10.41 14.77 -0.01
CA VAL A 482 -10.41 16.20 0.28
C VAL A 482 -9.37 16.83 -0.64
N PRO A 483 -9.75 17.59 -1.70
CA PRO A 483 -8.79 18.27 -2.55
C PRO A 483 -7.99 19.31 -1.77
N ASP A 484 -6.72 19.52 -2.12
CA ASP A 484 -5.89 20.53 -1.46
C ASP A 484 -6.53 21.92 -1.58
N GLY A 485 -6.59 22.65 -0.46
CA GLY A 485 -7.23 23.96 -0.37
C GLY A 485 -8.74 23.96 -0.08
N PHE A 486 -9.38 22.80 0.03
CA PHE A 486 -10.78 22.66 0.42
C PHE A 486 -10.92 22.22 1.88
N ALA A 487 -12.06 22.54 2.49
CA ALA A 487 -12.37 22.07 3.83
C ALA A 487 -12.79 20.59 3.82
N PRO A 488 -12.58 19.83 4.92
CA PRO A 488 -12.92 18.42 4.97
C PRO A 488 -14.38 18.09 4.63
N ASN A 489 -15.34 18.96 4.95
CA ASN A 489 -16.76 18.78 4.61
C ASN A 489 -17.08 19.06 3.13
N GLU A 490 -16.11 19.51 2.34
CA GLU A 490 -16.25 19.75 0.89
C GLU A 490 -15.68 18.62 0.03
N GLY A 491 -15.24 17.54 0.66
CA GLY A 491 -14.65 16.39 -0.02
C GLY A 491 -15.63 15.62 -0.90
N VAL A 492 -15.08 14.71 -1.68
CA VAL A 492 -15.75 14.00 -2.76
C VAL A 492 -15.43 12.51 -2.71
N TYR A 493 -16.43 11.63 -2.82
CA TYR A 493 -16.17 10.20 -2.94
C TYR A 493 -15.72 9.80 -4.34
N VAL A 494 -14.56 9.15 -4.42
CA VAL A 494 -14.02 8.48 -5.60
C VAL A 494 -14.21 6.98 -5.44
N ARG A 495 -14.74 6.30 -6.47
CA ARG A 495 -14.95 4.86 -6.47
C ARG A 495 -13.74 4.12 -7.01
N TYR A 496 -13.47 2.98 -6.43
CA TYR A 496 -12.40 2.07 -6.80
C TYR A 496 -12.95 0.76 -7.40
N PRO A 497 -12.16 0.05 -8.23
CA PRO A 497 -12.51 -1.28 -8.73
C PRO A 497 -12.26 -2.34 -7.64
N ALA A 498 -13.19 -2.48 -6.70
CA ALA A 498 -13.05 -3.30 -5.50
C ALA A 498 -12.70 -4.78 -5.80
N GLU A 499 -13.23 -5.35 -6.89
CA GLU A 499 -12.93 -6.72 -7.29
C GLU A 499 -11.43 -6.96 -7.52
N GLU A 500 -10.71 -5.96 -8.06
CA GLU A 500 -9.28 -6.05 -8.33
C GLU A 500 -8.48 -6.10 -7.02
N PHE A 501 -8.88 -5.31 -6.01
CA PHE A 501 -8.30 -5.37 -4.66
C PHE A 501 -8.60 -6.68 -3.94
N TYR A 502 -9.84 -7.16 -4.03
CA TYR A 502 -10.22 -8.45 -3.44
C TYR A 502 -9.47 -9.61 -4.08
N ALA A 503 -9.24 -9.58 -5.39
CA ALA A 503 -8.44 -10.59 -6.06
C ALA A 503 -7.01 -10.64 -5.50
N VAL A 504 -6.38 -9.49 -5.26
CA VAL A 504 -5.05 -9.42 -4.63
C VAL A 504 -5.10 -9.95 -3.19
N LEU A 505 -6.04 -9.48 -2.38
CA LEU A 505 -6.15 -9.90 -0.98
C LEU A 505 -6.42 -11.40 -0.85
N ASN A 506 -7.34 -11.96 -1.65
CA ASN A 506 -7.65 -13.38 -1.61
C ASN A 506 -6.48 -14.23 -2.06
N LEU A 507 -5.81 -13.84 -3.16
CA LEU A 507 -4.67 -14.58 -3.69
C LEU A 507 -3.50 -14.61 -2.70
N GLU A 508 -3.12 -13.47 -2.15
CA GLU A 508 -2.02 -13.41 -1.17
C GLU A 508 -2.40 -14.07 0.16
N SER A 509 -3.67 -13.96 0.58
CA SER A 509 -4.21 -14.67 1.73
C SER A 509 -4.02 -16.19 1.62
N HIS A 510 -4.34 -16.79 0.47
CA HIS A 510 -4.13 -18.22 0.21
C HIS A 510 -2.65 -18.60 0.13
N ARG A 511 -1.82 -17.78 -0.50
CA ARG A 511 -0.36 -18.01 -0.61
C ARG A 511 0.32 -18.09 0.75
N HIS A 512 -0.08 -17.21 1.65
CA HIS A 512 0.50 -17.11 3.00
C HIS A 512 -0.30 -17.86 4.07
N LYS A 513 -1.44 -18.47 3.71
CA LYS A 513 -2.37 -19.12 4.65
C LYS A 513 -2.72 -18.20 5.82
N ALA A 514 -3.14 -16.98 5.49
CA ALA A 514 -3.43 -15.91 6.43
C ALA A 514 -4.85 -15.38 6.25
N GLN A 515 -5.52 -15.07 7.35
CA GLN A 515 -6.86 -14.50 7.36
C GLN A 515 -6.82 -13.00 7.09
N ILE A 516 -7.85 -12.50 6.43
CA ILE A 516 -8.06 -11.06 6.21
C ILE A 516 -9.25 -10.60 7.06
N VAL A 517 -9.06 -9.52 7.78
CA VAL A 517 -10.09 -8.86 8.60
C VAL A 517 -10.28 -7.43 8.11
N GLY A 518 -11.49 -7.07 7.70
CA GLY A 518 -11.81 -5.70 7.28
C GLY A 518 -12.33 -4.87 8.47
N GLU A 519 -11.78 -3.69 8.68
CA GLU A 519 -12.34 -2.70 9.60
C GLU A 519 -13.54 -2.03 8.91
N ASN A 520 -14.73 -2.15 9.51
CA ASN A 520 -16.02 -1.75 8.91
C ASN A 520 -16.68 -0.60 9.70
N LEU A 521 -15.94 0.46 9.98
CA LEU A 521 -16.45 1.67 10.64
C LEU A 521 -16.75 2.81 9.64
N GLY A 522 -16.60 2.58 8.35
CA GLY A 522 -16.88 3.58 7.32
C GLY A 522 -18.37 3.76 7.03
N THR A 523 -18.74 4.91 6.42
CA THR A 523 -20.10 5.26 5.96
C THR A 523 -20.32 4.87 4.50
#